data_ae0f724460bac3d1914e3771ccea12f7
#
_entry.id   ae0f724460bac3d1914e3771ccea12f7
#
_cell.length_a   1.000
_cell.length_b   1.000
_cell.length_c   1.000
_cell.angle_alpha   90.00
_cell.angle_beta   90.00
_cell.angle_gamma   90.00
#
_symmetry.space_group_name_H-M   'P 1'
#
loop_
_entity.id
_entity.type
_entity.pdbx_description
1 polymer ?
#
loop_
_entity_poly.entity_id
_entity_poly.type
_entity_poly.pdbx_seq_one_letter_code
_entity_poly.pdbx_strand_id
1 'polypeptide(L)'
;MYYVRLPLIIAITLCAGIFIGAKMFSRGTDQDVNAATLKFREIFKYIDAYYVDSVAMDKIAESGIKKMLEDLDPHTSYIPASEVEAMNAPLEGDFEGIGVEFTIFKDTIQVVATIQGGPSEEVGLQSGDKIIAVEGKNVAGVKVSNKTVFENLRGKKGTKVQITVKRKGQPKPLFFTITRNKIPTYTVDVSYMIDYQTGYLKVTRFGAKTYDEFRKGMEQLVSQGMKRMVLDLRDNPGGYMDKAVKIADEFISGEKLIVYTDGKENRFDGKENASFTGLFETGALIVLIDEGSASASEIVAGALQDNDRALIVGRRSFAKGLVQKPIMLTDGSELRLTISRYYTPSGRSIQKKYESGHLDEYSSDISKRYEHGELYSADSIKFDEKQKYKTTGGRIVYGGGGIMPDFFVAQDTSYYSNYLNALFQENLVREFALEYATTHKAKLSKMTENEYITSFQLSESEMKNFTDFAQTEKVKLVAKDYEKSKEFLKIQLKSYIARTIWHKENTFFRITASQDKELQEALKLFDKAEELIKK
;
A
#
# COMPACT_ATOMS: atom_id res chain seq x y z
N MET A 1 -2.43 -26.38 -75.86
CA MET A 1 -1.40 -26.65 -74.83
C MET A 1 -1.18 -25.48 -73.83
N TYR A 2 -1.54 -24.27 -74.16
CA TYR A 2 -1.43 -23.09 -73.24
C TYR A 2 -2.47 -23.04 -72.14
N TYR A 3 -3.67 -23.54 -72.33
CA TYR A 3 -4.80 -23.42 -71.39
C TYR A 3 -4.68 -24.33 -70.12
N VAL A 4 -3.78 -25.31 -70.10
CA VAL A 4 -3.57 -26.20 -68.95
C VAL A 4 -2.38 -25.76 -68.08
N ARG A 5 -1.42 -24.99 -68.66
CA ARG A 5 -0.20 -24.59 -67.96
C ARG A 5 -0.43 -23.38 -67.01
N LEU A 6 -1.33 -22.44 -67.38
CA LEU A 6 -1.61 -21.25 -66.59
C LEU A 6 -2.29 -21.55 -65.26
N PRO A 7 -3.35 -22.39 -65.18
CA PRO A 7 -3.93 -22.79 -63.91
C PRO A 7 -2.97 -23.53 -62.99
N LEU A 8 -2.11 -24.36 -63.56
CA LEU A 8 -1.11 -25.12 -62.79
C LEU A 8 -0.03 -24.20 -62.18
N ILE A 9 0.43 -23.22 -62.90
CA ILE A 9 1.40 -22.21 -62.42
C ILE A 9 0.75 -21.36 -61.30
N ILE A 10 -0.51 -20.96 -61.45
CA ILE A 10 -1.24 -20.19 -60.44
C ILE A 10 -1.43 -21.05 -59.17
N ALA A 11 -1.78 -22.33 -59.31
CA ALA A 11 -1.93 -23.21 -58.15
C ALA A 11 -0.61 -23.45 -57.39
N ILE A 12 0.51 -23.64 -58.13
CA ILE A 12 1.83 -23.79 -57.53
C ILE A 12 2.30 -22.51 -56.85
N THR A 13 2.10 -21.34 -57.43
CA THR A 13 2.44 -20.05 -56.80
C THR A 13 1.56 -19.74 -55.59
N LEU A 14 0.28 -20.09 -55.61
CA LEU A 14 -0.63 -19.95 -54.48
C LEU A 14 -0.21 -20.91 -53.33
N CYS A 15 0.07 -22.16 -53.63
CA CYS A 15 0.57 -23.15 -52.65
C CYS A 15 1.93 -22.70 -52.08
N ALA A 16 2.84 -22.23 -52.91
CA ALA A 16 4.13 -21.70 -52.45
C ALA A 16 3.97 -20.45 -51.58
N GLY A 17 3.06 -19.54 -51.96
CA GLY A 17 2.74 -18.36 -51.18
C GLY A 17 2.12 -18.69 -49.82
N ILE A 18 1.20 -19.66 -49.77
CA ILE A 18 0.60 -20.15 -48.52
C ILE A 18 1.66 -20.83 -47.64
N PHE A 19 2.57 -21.63 -48.23
CA PHE A 19 3.63 -22.32 -47.51
C PHE A 19 4.69 -21.35 -46.96
N ILE A 20 5.07 -20.32 -47.75
CA ILE A 20 5.99 -19.27 -47.32
C ILE A 20 5.32 -18.42 -46.24
N GLY A 21 4.05 -18.04 -46.43
CA GLY A 21 3.26 -17.29 -45.44
C GLY A 21 3.10 -18.03 -44.12
N ALA A 22 2.77 -19.34 -44.17
CA ALA A 22 2.69 -20.20 -42.99
C ALA A 22 4.03 -20.31 -42.26
N LYS A 23 5.16 -20.43 -43.00
CA LYS A 23 6.51 -20.46 -42.44
C LYS A 23 6.99 -19.10 -41.88
N MET A 24 6.58 -18.00 -42.47
CA MET A 24 6.91 -16.66 -41.97
C MET A 24 6.06 -16.28 -40.76
N PHE A 25 4.86 -16.84 -40.58
CA PHE A 25 3.99 -16.64 -39.42
C PHE A 25 4.22 -17.66 -38.29
N SER A 26 4.79 -18.83 -38.54
CA SER A 26 5.19 -19.78 -37.51
C SER A 26 6.53 -19.35 -36.90
N ARG A 27 6.51 -18.35 -36.01
CA ARG A 27 7.59 -18.16 -35.04
C ARG A 27 7.67 -19.42 -34.16
N GLY A 28 8.89 -19.94 -33.95
CA GLY A 28 9.14 -21.19 -33.21
C GLY A 28 8.59 -21.26 -31.77
N THR A 29 8.01 -20.16 -31.28
CA THR A 29 7.32 -20.07 -29.97
C THR A 29 5.99 -20.84 -29.91
N ASP A 30 5.25 -20.99 -31.02
CA ASP A 30 3.94 -21.65 -31.00
C ASP A 30 4.05 -23.17 -30.88
N GLN A 31 5.12 -23.79 -31.40
CA GLN A 31 5.33 -25.22 -31.29
C GLN A 31 5.63 -25.66 -29.84
N ASP A 32 6.45 -24.89 -29.14
CA ASP A 32 6.81 -25.20 -27.74
C ASP A 32 5.62 -25.02 -26.80
N VAL A 33 4.83 -23.95 -27.01
CA VAL A 33 3.60 -23.68 -26.24
C VAL A 33 2.56 -24.79 -26.46
N ASN A 34 2.35 -25.23 -27.73
CA ASN A 34 1.41 -26.29 -28.05
C ASN A 34 1.82 -27.62 -27.43
N ALA A 35 3.11 -27.99 -27.50
CA ALA A 35 3.63 -29.23 -26.91
C ALA A 35 3.47 -29.24 -25.38
N ALA A 36 3.76 -28.11 -24.72
CA ALA A 36 3.55 -27.96 -23.27
C ALA A 36 2.07 -28.07 -22.89
N THR A 37 1.19 -27.41 -23.64
CA THR A 37 -0.28 -27.43 -23.41
C THR A 37 -0.83 -28.85 -23.56
N LEU A 38 -0.39 -29.60 -24.57
CA LEU A 38 -0.78 -31.01 -24.77
C LEU A 38 -0.37 -31.87 -23.57
N LYS A 39 0.84 -31.73 -23.07
CA LYS A 39 1.35 -32.47 -21.91
C LYS A 39 0.50 -32.20 -20.67
N PHE A 40 0.17 -30.93 -20.36
CA PHE A 40 -0.71 -30.58 -19.23
C PHE A 40 -2.10 -31.23 -19.40
N ARG A 41 -2.68 -31.16 -20.60
CA ARG A 41 -3.98 -31.76 -20.88
C ARG A 41 -3.98 -33.29 -20.70
N GLU A 42 -2.91 -33.97 -21.10
CA GLU A 42 -2.76 -35.42 -20.89
C GLU A 42 -2.66 -35.77 -19.41
N ILE A 43 -1.84 -35.03 -18.64
CA ILE A 43 -1.70 -35.21 -17.19
C ILE A 43 -3.05 -35.08 -16.50
N PHE A 44 -3.80 -34.01 -16.79
CA PHE A 44 -5.12 -33.80 -16.21
C PHE A 44 -6.11 -34.92 -16.54
N LYS A 45 -6.09 -35.43 -17.78
CA LYS A 45 -6.91 -36.59 -18.16
C LYS A 45 -6.57 -37.82 -17.36
N TYR A 46 -5.28 -38.12 -17.14
CA TYR A 46 -4.86 -39.28 -16.37
C TYR A 46 -5.19 -39.13 -14.89
N ILE A 47 -5.05 -37.93 -14.31
CA ILE A 47 -5.45 -37.70 -12.93
C ILE A 47 -6.96 -37.91 -12.77
N ASP A 48 -7.78 -37.32 -13.62
CA ASP A 48 -9.23 -37.49 -13.58
C ASP A 48 -9.69 -38.94 -13.77
N ALA A 49 -9.04 -39.65 -14.68
CA ALA A 49 -9.45 -41.04 -15.05
C ALA A 49 -8.91 -42.13 -14.11
N TYR A 50 -7.73 -41.96 -13.52
CA TYR A 50 -7.01 -43.06 -12.87
C TYR A 50 -6.53 -42.78 -11.45
N TYR A 51 -6.61 -41.53 -10.96
CA TYR A 51 -6.20 -41.29 -9.58
C TYR A 51 -7.15 -41.99 -8.60
N VAL A 52 -6.59 -42.55 -7.53
CA VAL A 52 -7.31 -43.42 -6.59
C VAL A 52 -8.49 -42.76 -5.89
N ASP A 53 -8.38 -41.45 -5.64
CA ASP A 53 -9.44 -40.65 -4.98
C ASP A 53 -10.03 -39.64 -5.94
N SER A 54 -11.26 -39.19 -5.69
CA SER A 54 -11.86 -38.08 -6.41
C SER A 54 -11.18 -36.75 -6.05
N VAL A 55 -10.80 -35.98 -7.05
CA VAL A 55 -10.08 -34.69 -6.85
C VAL A 55 -10.83 -33.53 -7.50
N ALA A 56 -10.71 -32.38 -6.89
CA ALA A 56 -11.21 -31.11 -7.46
C ALA A 56 -10.18 -30.61 -8.50
N MET A 57 -10.42 -30.88 -9.77
CA MET A 57 -9.48 -30.56 -10.86
C MET A 57 -9.13 -29.08 -10.92
N ASP A 58 -10.09 -28.18 -10.66
CA ASP A 58 -9.85 -26.74 -10.63
C ASP A 58 -8.80 -26.36 -9.57
N LYS A 59 -8.89 -26.94 -8.36
CA LYS A 59 -7.91 -26.69 -7.29
C LYS A 59 -6.51 -27.18 -7.65
N ILE A 60 -6.41 -28.34 -8.33
CA ILE A 60 -5.13 -28.86 -8.81
C ILE A 60 -4.55 -27.95 -9.88
N ALA A 61 -5.39 -27.52 -10.84
CA ALA A 61 -4.98 -26.58 -11.88
C ALA A 61 -4.48 -25.26 -11.29
N GLU A 62 -5.22 -24.64 -10.37
CA GLU A 62 -4.82 -23.39 -9.69
C GLU A 62 -3.50 -23.57 -8.91
N SER A 63 -3.33 -24.70 -8.21
CA SER A 63 -2.09 -25.00 -7.48
C SER A 63 -0.90 -25.13 -8.43
N GLY A 64 -1.09 -25.82 -9.56
CA GLY A 64 -0.08 -25.96 -10.61
C GLY A 64 0.28 -24.63 -11.26
N ILE A 65 -0.73 -23.78 -11.56
CA ILE A 65 -0.52 -22.42 -12.10
C ILE A 65 0.30 -21.58 -11.12
N LYS A 66 -0.08 -21.54 -9.85
CA LYS A 66 0.66 -20.76 -8.83
C LYS A 66 2.12 -21.21 -8.78
N LYS A 67 2.39 -22.51 -8.73
CA LYS A 67 3.76 -23.03 -8.69
C LYS A 67 4.56 -22.72 -9.94
N MET A 68 3.96 -22.81 -11.12
CA MET A 68 4.59 -22.45 -12.40
C MET A 68 4.96 -20.95 -12.44
N LEU A 69 4.13 -20.07 -11.91
CA LEU A 69 4.38 -18.63 -11.91
C LEU A 69 5.49 -18.24 -10.91
N GLU A 70 5.60 -18.94 -9.79
CA GLU A 70 6.68 -18.76 -8.82
C GLU A 70 8.08 -18.99 -9.45
N ASP A 71 8.17 -19.84 -10.47
CA ASP A 71 9.41 -20.10 -11.18
C ASP A 71 9.81 -18.97 -12.16
N LEU A 72 8.94 -17.98 -12.41
CA LEU A 72 9.26 -16.82 -13.26
C LEU A 72 9.90 -15.69 -12.48
N ASP A 73 9.16 -15.14 -11.51
CA ASP A 73 9.60 -14.05 -10.65
C ASP A 73 8.71 -13.94 -9.40
N PRO A 74 9.14 -13.21 -8.35
CA PRO A 74 8.39 -13.13 -7.10
C PRO A 74 7.07 -12.32 -7.17
N HIS A 75 6.77 -11.68 -8.28
CA HIS A 75 5.64 -10.74 -8.41
C HIS A 75 4.60 -11.18 -9.44
N THR A 76 4.97 -12.07 -10.36
CA THR A 76 4.00 -12.70 -11.25
C THR A 76 3.09 -13.62 -10.44
N SER A 77 1.77 -13.40 -10.53
CA SER A 77 0.82 -14.10 -9.66
C SER A 77 -0.51 -14.41 -10.36
N TYR A 78 -1.16 -15.46 -9.88
CA TYR A 78 -2.51 -15.84 -10.28
C TYR A 78 -3.48 -15.54 -9.15
N ILE A 79 -4.59 -14.88 -9.47
CA ILE A 79 -5.66 -14.53 -8.54
C ILE A 79 -6.93 -15.26 -8.99
N PRO A 80 -7.48 -16.16 -8.17
CA PRO A 80 -8.75 -16.84 -8.45
C PRO A 80 -9.88 -15.82 -8.64
N ALA A 81 -10.86 -16.16 -9.49
CA ALA A 81 -11.99 -15.28 -9.80
C ALA A 81 -12.74 -14.78 -8.55
N SER A 82 -12.84 -15.62 -7.52
CA SER A 82 -13.47 -15.28 -6.24
C SER A 82 -12.70 -14.24 -5.41
N GLU A 83 -11.43 -14.01 -5.71
CA GLU A 83 -10.53 -13.13 -4.96
C GLU A 83 -10.19 -11.83 -5.70
N VAL A 84 -10.46 -11.74 -7.02
CA VAL A 84 -10.07 -10.62 -7.89
C VAL A 84 -10.63 -9.29 -7.36
N GLU A 85 -11.91 -9.23 -7.04
CA GLU A 85 -12.54 -8.00 -6.52
C GLU A 85 -11.89 -7.54 -5.21
N ALA A 86 -11.67 -8.47 -4.27
CA ALA A 86 -11.08 -8.16 -2.98
C ALA A 86 -9.62 -7.68 -3.10
N MET A 87 -8.86 -8.28 -4.03
CA MET A 87 -7.46 -7.94 -4.27
C MET A 87 -7.29 -6.61 -5.02
N ASN A 88 -8.25 -6.24 -5.88
CA ASN A 88 -8.23 -4.99 -6.63
C ASN A 88 -8.85 -3.81 -5.87
N ALA A 89 -9.82 -4.06 -4.96
CA ALA A 89 -10.53 -3.02 -4.22
C ALA A 89 -9.64 -1.93 -3.59
N PRO A 90 -8.46 -2.23 -3.00
CA PRO A 90 -7.60 -1.19 -2.47
C PRO A 90 -7.03 -0.23 -3.52
N LEU A 91 -6.96 -0.63 -4.79
CA LEU A 91 -6.45 0.20 -5.89
C LEU A 91 -7.58 0.96 -6.62
N GLU A 92 -8.81 0.45 -6.59
CA GLU A 92 -9.95 1.07 -7.27
C GLU A 92 -10.46 2.35 -6.59
N GLY A 93 -10.09 2.58 -5.31
CA GLY A 93 -10.45 3.78 -4.55
C GLY A 93 -11.88 3.77 -4.00
N ASP A 94 -12.56 2.64 -4.06
CA ASP A 94 -13.81 2.35 -3.34
C ASP A 94 -14.03 0.84 -3.21
N PHE A 95 -14.88 0.44 -2.28
CA PHE A 95 -15.39 -0.93 -2.16
C PHE A 95 -16.88 -0.90 -1.81
N GLU A 96 -17.57 -1.99 -2.07
CA GLU A 96 -18.99 -2.09 -1.76
C GLU A 96 -19.23 -2.76 -0.39
N GLY A 97 -19.96 -2.07 0.50
CA GLY A 97 -20.17 -2.55 1.87
C GLY A 97 -21.00 -1.61 2.73
N ILE A 98 -20.86 -1.76 4.05
CA ILE A 98 -21.64 -0.98 5.03
C ILE A 98 -20.99 0.32 5.49
N GLY A 99 -19.69 0.56 5.20
CA GLY A 99 -19.00 1.82 5.54
C GLY A 99 -18.69 1.97 7.02
N VAL A 100 -17.96 1.00 7.57
CA VAL A 100 -17.41 1.06 8.94
C VAL A 100 -15.91 0.79 8.94
N GLU A 101 -15.20 1.51 9.78
CA GLU A 101 -13.90 1.10 10.30
C GLU A 101 -14.14 0.24 11.54
N PHE A 102 -13.51 -0.92 11.59
CA PHE A 102 -13.70 -1.85 12.70
C PHE A 102 -12.37 -2.41 13.22
N THR A 103 -12.42 -2.92 14.40
CA THR A 103 -11.38 -3.77 14.99
C THR A 103 -12.01 -5.06 15.52
N ILE A 104 -11.21 -6.11 15.63
CA ILE A 104 -11.64 -7.32 16.34
C ILE A 104 -11.03 -7.26 17.72
N PHE A 105 -11.89 -7.17 18.74
CA PHE A 105 -11.48 -7.16 20.13
C PHE A 105 -12.26 -8.21 20.92
N LYS A 106 -11.55 -9.07 21.64
CA LYS A 106 -12.13 -10.22 22.38
C LYS A 106 -13.08 -11.02 21.50
N ASP A 107 -12.59 -11.44 20.34
CA ASP A 107 -13.36 -12.23 19.38
C ASP A 107 -14.74 -11.62 19.00
N THR A 108 -14.79 -10.29 18.94
CA THR A 108 -16.01 -9.53 18.61
C THR A 108 -15.66 -8.37 17.68
N ILE A 109 -16.48 -8.15 16.66
CA ILE A 109 -16.33 -7.02 15.73
C ILE A 109 -16.78 -5.75 16.44
N GLN A 110 -15.89 -4.80 16.61
CA GLN A 110 -16.17 -3.50 17.23
C GLN A 110 -16.03 -2.38 16.24
N VAL A 111 -17.04 -1.54 16.13
CA VAL A 111 -17.02 -0.34 15.28
C VAL A 111 -16.09 0.69 15.90
N VAL A 112 -15.05 1.06 15.17
CA VAL A 112 -14.13 2.16 15.52
C VAL A 112 -14.71 3.49 15.07
N ALA A 113 -15.18 3.55 13.81
CA ALA A 113 -15.83 4.72 13.24
C ALA A 113 -16.79 4.31 12.12
N THR A 114 -17.80 5.13 11.86
CA THR A 114 -18.57 5.10 10.62
C THR A 114 -17.92 6.02 9.60
N ILE A 115 -17.96 5.63 8.33
CA ILE A 115 -17.52 6.51 7.23
C ILE A 115 -18.55 7.63 7.07
N GLN A 116 -18.08 8.87 7.08
CA GLN A 116 -18.93 10.06 6.96
C GLN A 116 -19.78 10.03 5.68
N GLY A 117 -21.08 10.25 5.81
CA GLY A 117 -22.04 10.13 4.71
C GLY A 117 -22.26 8.71 4.21
N GLY A 118 -21.76 7.72 4.94
CA GLY A 118 -21.89 6.30 4.61
C GLY A 118 -23.15 5.66 5.19
N PRO A 119 -23.52 4.46 4.66
CA PRO A 119 -24.79 3.81 5.01
C PRO A 119 -24.91 3.39 6.47
N SER A 120 -23.80 3.16 7.17
CA SER A 120 -23.80 2.84 8.60
C SER A 120 -24.06 4.08 9.47
N GLU A 121 -23.56 5.24 9.06
CA GLU A 121 -23.85 6.50 9.75
C GLU A 121 -25.33 6.89 9.60
N GLU A 122 -25.89 6.72 8.40
CA GLU A 122 -27.29 7.02 8.10
C GLU A 122 -28.28 6.26 9.00
N VAL A 123 -27.97 5.00 9.35
CA VAL A 123 -28.81 4.20 10.25
C VAL A 123 -28.51 4.42 11.74
N GLY A 124 -27.51 5.26 12.07
CA GLY A 124 -27.19 5.61 13.45
C GLY A 124 -26.29 4.60 14.18
N LEU A 125 -25.48 3.83 13.42
CA LEU A 125 -24.40 3.04 14.00
C LEU A 125 -23.34 3.98 14.58
N GLN A 126 -22.72 3.61 15.71
CA GLN A 126 -21.81 4.49 16.44
C GLN A 126 -20.49 3.81 16.75
N SER A 127 -19.47 4.62 16.95
CA SER A 127 -18.19 4.19 17.52
C SER A 127 -18.42 3.51 18.89
N GLY A 128 -17.74 2.37 19.12
CA GLY A 128 -17.91 1.53 20.29
C GLY A 128 -19.02 0.47 20.20
N ASP A 129 -19.85 0.48 19.15
CA ASP A 129 -20.84 -0.55 18.91
C ASP A 129 -20.16 -1.90 18.64
N LYS A 130 -20.67 -2.99 19.26
CA LYS A 130 -20.18 -4.35 19.08
C LYS A 130 -21.16 -5.14 18.22
N ILE A 131 -20.75 -5.51 17.00
CA ILE A 131 -21.58 -6.34 16.11
C ILE A 131 -21.50 -7.77 16.60
N ILE A 132 -22.62 -8.30 17.08
CA ILE A 132 -22.71 -9.64 17.68
C ILE A 132 -23.39 -10.67 16.76
N ALA A 133 -24.19 -10.22 15.80
CA ALA A 133 -24.77 -11.10 14.78
C ALA A 133 -24.93 -10.37 13.45
N VAL A 134 -24.85 -11.11 12.34
CA VAL A 134 -25.13 -10.67 10.96
C VAL A 134 -26.09 -11.67 10.33
N GLU A 135 -27.19 -11.19 9.72
CA GLU A 135 -28.25 -12.03 9.16
C GLU A 135 -28.75 -13.10 10.18
N GLY A 136 -28.85 -12.72 11.47
CA GLY A 136 -29.26 -13.61 12.53
C GLY A 136 -28.21 -14.65 12.97
N LYS A 137 -27.06 -14.73 12.30
CA LYS A 137 -25.97 -15.64 12.67
C LYS A 137 -25.02 -14.96 13.66
N ASN A 138 -24.70 -15.63 14.76
CA ASN A 138 -23.72 -15.14 15.73
C ASN A 138 -22.33 -14.99 15.07
N VAL A 139 -21.71 -13.82 15.26
CA VAL A 139 -20.35 -13.49 14.79
C VAL A 139 -19.42 -13.05 15.93
N ALA A 140 -19.81 -13.29 17.19
CA ALA A 140 -19.01 -12.97 18.37
C ALA A 140 -18.66 -14.24 19.16
N GLY A 141 -17.41 -14.39 19.61
CA GLY A 141 -16.95 -15.57 20.33
C GLY A 141 -16.81 -16.84 19.47
N VAL A 142 -16.62 -16.69 18.13
CA VAL A 142 -16.57 -17.80 17.16
C VAL A 142 -15.25 -17.85 16.38
N LYS A 143 -14.18 -17.27 16.92
CA LYS A 143 -12.87 -17.06 16.27
C LYS A 143 -13.00 -16.23 14.99
N VAL A 144 -13.68 -15.08 15.12
CA VAL A 144 -13.91 -14.15 14.03
C VAL A 144 -12.57 -13.65 13.46
N SER A 145 -12.49 -13.60 12.12
CA SER A 145 -11.32 -13.10 11.40
C SER A 145 -11.73 -11.94 10.48
N ASN A 146 -10.76 -11.14 10.01
CA ASN A 146 -11.02 -10.10 9.02
C ASN A 146 -11.71 -10.66 7.77
N LYS A 147 -11.33 -11.86 7.32
CA LYS A 147 -11.99 -12.55 6.21
C LYS A 147 -13.48 -12.75 6.49
N THR A 148 -13.81 -13.30 7.66
CA THR A 148 -15.20 -13.51 8.09
C THR A 148 -15.99 -12.20 8.15
N VAL A 149 -15.36 -11.10 8.61
CA VAL A 149 -15.99 -9.78 8.64
C VAL A 149 -16.29 -9.30 7.22
N PHE A 150 -15.33 -9.39 6.31
CA PHE A 150 -15.52 -8.96 4.92
C PHE A 150 -16.60 -9.79 4.21
N GLU A 151 -16.60 -11.11 4.35
CA GLU A 151 -17.61 -12.01 3.76
C GLU A 151 -19.04 -11.70 4.22
N ASN A 152 -19.21 -11.23 5.46
CA ASN A 152 -20.53 -10.94 6.02
C ASN A 152 -21.00 -9.49 5.77
N LEU A 153 -20.09 -8.52 5.83
CA LEU A 153 -20.48 -7.09 5.79
C LEU A 153 -20.33 -6.45 4.41
N ARG A 154 -19.40 -6.93 3.56
CA ARG A 154 -19.31 -6.50 2.16
C ARG A 154 -20.44 -7.10 1.33
N GLY A 155 -20.64 -6.58 0.13
CA GLY A 155 -21.61 -7.09 -0.85
C GLY A 155 -22.13 -5.99 -1.75
N LYS A 156 -22.77 -6.36 -2.84
CA LYS A 156 -23.19 -5.45 -3.93
C LYS A 156 -24.00 -4.27 -3.43
N LYS A 157 -23.69 -3.08 -3.95
CA LYS A 157 -24.44 -1.85 -3.73
C LYS A 157 -25.94 -2.09 -3.92
N GLY A 158 -26.76 -1.56 -3.00
CA GLY A 158 -28.21 -1.69 -3.00
C GLY A 158 -28.72 -2.96 -2.30
N THR A 159 -27.87 -3.94 -2.00
CA THR A 159 -28.28 -5.08 -1.17
C THR A 159 -28.35 -4.67 0.30
N LYS A 160 -29.21 -5.32 1.07
CA LYS A 160 -29.38 -5.05 2.50
C LYS A 160 -28.66 -6.10 3.33
N VAL A 161 -28.19 -5.69 4.50
CA VAL A 161 -27.68 -6.59 5.53
C VAL A 161 -28.27 -6.19 6.88
N GLN A 162 -28.71 -7.19 7.65
CA GLN A 162 -29.19 -7.00 9.01
C GLN A 162 -28.07 -7.30 10.01
N ILE A 163 -27.82 -6.37 10.92
CA ILE A 163 -26.84 -6.57 11.99
C ILE A 163 -27.49 -6.40 13.35
N THR A 164 -27.04 -7.19 14.32
CA THR A 164 -27.39 -7.05 15.72
C THR A 164 -26.20 -6.50 16.47
N VAL A 165 -26.43 -5.45 17.24
CA VAL A 165 -25.38 -4.68 17.90
C VAL A 165 -25.62 -4.60 19.40
N LYS A 166 -24.53 -4.77 20.18
CA LYS A 166 -24.52 -4.45 21.61
C LYS A 166 -23.84 -3.10 21.81
N ARG A 167 -24.59 -2.12 22.33
CA ARG A 167 -24.08 -0.78 22.65
C ARG A 167 -23.93 -0.57 24.16
N LYS A 168 -22.83 0.04 24.58
CA LYS A 168 -22.59 0.37 25.99
C LYS A 168 -23.73 1.27 26.52
N GLY A 169 -24.26 0.95 27.68
CA GLY A 169 -25.38 1.70 28.28
C GLY A 169 -26.78 1.34 27.76
N GLN A 170 -26.90 0.44 26.78
CA GLN A 170 -28.18 -0.09 26.31
C GLN A 170 -28.38 -1.53 26.81
N PRO A 171 -29.45 -1.80 27.58
CA PRO A 171 -29.66 -3.12 28.15
C PRO A 171 -30.08 -4.18 27.12
N LYS A 172 -30.68 -3.76 26.01
CA LYS A 172 -31.12 -4.63 24.91
C LYS A 172 -30.27 -4.44 23.67
N PRO A 173 -30.04 -5.50 22.88
CA PRO A 173 -29.41 -5.39 21.58
C PRO A 173 -30.21 -4.45 20.64
N LEU A 174 -29.48 -3.74 19.80
CA LEU A 174 -30.02 -2.89 18.75
C LEU A 174 -29.98 -3.64 17.41
N PHE A 175 -30.97 -3.40 16.56
CA PHE A 175 -31.05 -4.01 15.25
C PHE A 175 -30.96 -2.93 14.18
N PHE A 176 -30.07 -3.11 13.20
CA PHE A 176 -29.91 -2.19 12.09
C PHE A 176 -30.04 -2.96 10.78
N THR A 177 -30.77 -2.38 9.84
CA THR A 177 -30.79 -2.83 8.43
C THR A 177 -30.04 -1.80 7.61
N ILE A 178 -28.90 -2.19 7.06
CA ILE A 178 -28.01 -1.30 6.33
C ILE A 178 -28.08 -1.63 4.85
N THR A 179 -28.34 -0.64 4.00
CA THR A 179 -28.25 -0.79 2.55
C THR A 179 -26.83 -0.54 2.12
N ARG A 180 -26.14 -1.59 1.62
CA ARG A 180 -24.74 -1.48 1.17
C ARG A 180 -24.60 -0.43 0.07
N ASN A 181 -23.49 0.29 0.09
CA ASN A 181 -23.18 1.32 -0.89
C ASN A 181 -21.68 1.27 -1.25
N LYS A 182 -21.25 2.06 -2.23
CA LYS A 182 -19.86 2.32 -2.50
C LYS A 182 -19.27 3.17 -1.39
N ILE A 183 -18.21 2.66 -0.76
CA ILE A 183 -17.51 3.25 0.35
C ILE A 183 -16.17 3.76 -0.16
N PRO A 184 -15.89 5.07 -0.13
CA PRO A 184 -14.62 5.60 -0.59
C PRO A 184 -13.47 5.13 0.30
N THR A 185 -12.34 4.79 -0.33
CA THR A 185 -11.05 4.57 0.32
C THR A 185 -10.10 5.64 -0.13
N TYR A 186 -9.62 6.44 0.82
CA TYR A 186 -8.68 7.51 0.52
C TYR A 186 -7.25 6.97 0.55
N THR A 187 -6.42 7.51 -0.32
CA THR A 187 -4.98 7.22 -0.41
C THR A 187 -4.13 8.43 -0.06
N VAL A 188 -4.77 9.62 0.00
CA VAL A 188 -4.20 10.89 0.43
C VAL A 188 -5.19 11.56 1.39
N ASP A 189 -5.27 11.07 2.61
CA ASP A 189 -6.15 11.58 3.67
C ASP A 189 -5.40 12.43 4.70
N VAL A 190 -4.09 12.57 4.52
CA VAL A 190 -3.22 13.38 5.38
C VAL A 190 -2.54 14.48 4.56
N SER A 191 -3.02 15.71 4.76
CA SER A 191 -2.46 16.93 4.16
C SER A 191 -2.68 18.10 5.11
N TYR A 192 -1.59 18.70 5.63
CA TYR A 192 -1.67 19.85 6.56
C TYR A 192 -0.40 20.67 6.57
N MET A 193 -0.49 21.92 7.03
CA MET A 193 0.67 22.77 7.30
C MET A 193 1.27 22.39 8.66
N ILE A 194 2.57 22.00 8.69
CA ILE A 194 3.33 21.77 9.93
C ILE A 194 3.60 23.09 10.65
N ASP A 195 4.03 24.08 9.87
CA ASP A 195 4.26 25.46 10.28
C ASP A 195 3.72 26.42 9.20
N TYR A 196 3.99 27.73 9.32
CA TYR A 196 3.48 28.75 8.41
C TYR A 196 3.98 28.64 6.96
N GLN A 197 4.98 27.81 6.67
CA GLN A 197 5.57 27.64 5.33
C GLN A 197 5.79 26.19 4.89
N THR A 198 5.71 25.23 5.82
CA THR A 198 6.02 23.82 5.56
C THR A 198 4.74 23.00 5.43
N GLY A 199 4.47 22.50 4.23
CA GLY A 199 3.40 21.53 3.99
C GLY A 199 3.87 20.09 4.22
N TYR A 200 2.96 19.24 4.69
CA TYR A 200 3.13 17.80 4.80
C TYR A 200 1.98 17.11 4.08
N LEU A 201 2.29 16.14 3.25
CA LEU A 201 1.31 15.31 2.54
C LEU A 201 1.81 13.86 2.52
N LYS A 202 0.94 12.93 2.94
CA LYS A 202 1.21 11.50 2.94
C LYS A 202 0.41 10.81 1.84
N VAL A 203 1.09 10.00 1.04
CA VAL A 203 0.47 9.09 0.06
C VAL A 203 0.64 7.66 0.57
N THR A 204 -0.46 6.99 0.86
CA THR A 204 -0.44 5.63 1.43
C THR A 204 -0.44 4.54 0.35
N ARG A 205 -0.88 4.87 -0.87
CA ARG A 205 -0.92 3.95 -2.03
C ARG A 205 -1.17 4.73 -3.32
N PHE A 206 -0.84 4.15 -4.47
CA PHE A 206 -1.14 4.73 -5.79
C PHE A 206 -2.34 4.02 -6.42
N GLY A 207 -3.56 4.37 -5.98
CA GLY A 207 -4.84 3.88 -6.53
C GLY A 207 -5.41 4.79 -7.62
N ALA A 208 -6.57 4.42 -8.14
CA ALA A 208 -7.23 5.11 -9.26
C ALA A 208 -7.48 6.61 -8.98
N LYS A 209 -7.83 6.97 -7.73
CA LYS A 209 -8.17 8.34 -7.31
C LYS A 209 -7.01 9.11 -6.70
N THR A 210 -5.85 8.49 -6.52
CA THR A 210 -4.71 9.06 -5.76
C THR A 210 -4.24 10.39 -6.32
N TYR A 211 -4.15 10.53 -7.63
CA TYR A 211 -3.70 11.79 -8.22
C TYR A 211 -4.67 12.95 -7.96
N ASP A 212 -5.97 12.71 -8.06
CA ASP A 212 -6.98 13.74 -7.80
C ASP A 212 -6.98 14.16 -6.32
N GLU A 213 -6.85 13.19 -5.41
CA GLU A 213 -6.73 13.42 -3.97
C GLU A 213 -5.44 14.19 -3.64
N PHE A 214 -4.32 13.77 -4.23
CA PHE A 214 -3.01 14.43 -4.09
C PHE A 214 -3.08 15.88 -4.56
N ARG A 215 -3.60 16.12 -5.75
CA ARG A 215 -3.72 17.46 -6.33
C ARG A 215 -4.57 18.38 -5.46
N LYS A 216 -5.71 17.89 -4.96
CA LYS A 216 -6.55 18.61 -4.02
C LYS A 216 -5.81 18.99 -2.73
N GLY A 217 -5.05 18.04 -2.16
CA GLY A 217 -4.21 18.29 -0.99
C GLY A 217 -3.13 19.35 -1.27
N MET A 218 -2.47 19.26 -2.42
CA MET A 218 -1.47 20.23 -2.86
C MET A 218 -2.05 21.64 -3.05
N GLU A 219 -3.18 21.75 -3.76
CA GLU A 219 -3.87 23.04 -3.97
C GLU A 219 -4.23 23.69 -2.64
N GLN A 220 -4.68 22.90 -1.66
CA GLN A 220 -4.97 23.39 -0.31
C GLN A 220 -3.71 23.90 0.40
N LEU A 221 -2.58 23.16 0.35
CA LEU A 221 -1.32 23.58 0.97
C LEU A 221 -0.75 24.85 0.32
N VAL A 222 -0.77 24.91 -1.02
CA VAL A 222 -0.34 26.10 -1.76
C VAL A 222 -1.20 27.32 -1.40
N SER A 223 -2.52 27.17 -1.31
CA SER A 223 -3.44 28.25 -0.91
C SER A 223 -3.20 28.76 0.52
N GLN A 224 -2.64 27.90 1.40
CA GLN A 224 -2.24 28.26 2.77
C GLN A 224 -0.84 28.89 2.86
N GLY A 225 -0.17 29.08 1.72
CA GLY A 225 1.14 29.75 1.65
C GLY A 225 2.33 28.81 1.80
N MET A 226 2.18 27.52 1.48
CA MET A 226 3.29 26.57 1.47
C MET A 226 4.44 27.05 0.58
N LYS A 227 5.66 27.01 1.13
CA LYS A 227 6.92 27.35 0.42
C LYS A 227 7.89 26.18 0.34
N ARG A 228 7.74 25.19 1.22
CA ARG A 228 8.55 23.97 1.27
C ARG A 228 7.68 22.80 1.72
N MET A 229 8.06 21.58 1.34
CA MET A 229 7.18 20.43 1.49
C MET A 229 7.91 19.18 1.94
N VAL A 230 7.24 18.38 2.77
CA VAL A 230 7.56 16.98 3.04
C VAL A 230 6.49 16.11 2.36
N LEU A 231 6.93 15.27 1.40
CA LEU A 231 6.13 14.22 0.80
C LEU A 231 6.46 12.89 1.50
N ASP A 232 5.48 12.29 2.16
CA ASP A 232 5.66 11.03 2.88
C ASP A 232 5.17 9.84 2.07
N LEU A 233 6.10 8.98 1.68
CA LEU A 233 5.87 7.72 0.95
C LEU A 233 6.22 6.49 1.81
N ARG A 234 6.45 6.64 3.11
CA ARG A 234 6.74 5.54 4.03
C ARG A 234 5.53 4.59 4.12
N ASP A 235 5.82 3.29 4.20
CA ASP A 235 4.82 2.20 4.20
C ASP A 235 3.91 2.18 2.96
N ASN A 236 4.31 2.81 1.85
CA ASN A 236 3.54 2.83 0.61
C ASN A 236 4.00 1.73 -0.35
N PRO A 237 3.24 0.64 -0.54
CA PRO A 237 3.64 -0.51 -1.36
C PRO A 237 3.60 -0.23 -2.88
N GLY A 238 3.23 0.99 -3.28
CA GLY A 238 3.08 1.37 -4.68
C GLY A 238 1.64 1.30 -5.18
N GLY A 239 1.47 0.92 -6.44
CA GLY A 239 0.20 0.85 -7.14
C GLY A 239 0.34 1.23 -8.62
N TYR A 240 -0.59 2.01 -9.16
CA TYR A 240 -0.60 2.40 -10.57
C TYR A 240 0.55 3.33 -10.95
N MET A 241 1.32 2.93 -11.96
CA MET A 241 2.48 3.66 -12.46
C MET A 241 2.08 5.05 -13.02
N ASP A 242 0.97 5.15 -13.75
CA ASP A 242 0.49 6.41 -14.31
C ASP A 242 0.18 7.46 -13.23
N LYS A 243 -0.24 7.04 -12.03
CA LYS A 243 -0.46 7.94 -10.90
C LYS A 243 0.86 8.42 -10.29
N ALA A 244 1.86 7.54 -10.22
CA ALA A 244 3.20 7.91 -9.78
C ALA A 244 3.86 8.90 -10.74
N VAL A 245 3.75 8.67 -12.05
CA VAL A 245 4.25 9.59 -13.08
C VAL A 245 3.61 10.98 -12.93
N LYS A 246 2.27 11.06 -12.84
CA LYS A 246 1.57 12.34 -12.64
C LYS A 246 1.95 13.06 -11.35
N ILE A 247 2.16 12.33 -10.25
CA ILE A 247 2.60 12.93 -8.99
C ILE A 247 4.04 13.44 -9.09
N ALA A 248 4.94 12.68 -9.74
CA ALA A 248 6.31 13.16 -9.97
C ALA A 248 6.33 14.41 -10.88
N ASP A 249 5.45 14.47 -11.88
CA ASP A 249 5.31 15.59 -12.83
C ASP A 249 4.89 16.90 -12.12
N GLU A 250 4.15 16.85 -11.02
CA GLU A 250 3.81 18.04 -10.22
C GLU A 250 5.04 18.76 -9.61
N PHE A 251 6.19 18.09 -9.60
CA PHE A 251 7.43 18.59 -9.01
C PHE A 251 8.56 18.83 -10.02
N ILE A 252 8.49 18.20 -11.19
CA ILE A 252 9.59 18.19 -12.17
C ILE A 252 9.25 19.14 -13.33
N SER A 253 10.06 20.18 -13.53
CA SER A 253 9.88 21.16 -14.59
C SER A 253 10.45 20.70 -15.93
N GLY A 254 9.86 21.20 -17.02
CA GLY A 254 10.29 20.93 -18.40
C GLY A 254 9.93 19.52 -18.88
N GLU A 255 10.67 19.01 -19.84
CA GLU A 255 10.45 17.68 -20.43
C GLU A 255 11.44 16.63 -19.88
N LYS A 256 11.81 16.74 -18.59
CA LYS A 256 12.75 15.83 -17.97
C LYS A 256 12.14 14.43 -17.82
N LEU A 257 12.99 13.42 -18.00
CA LEU A 257 12.59 12.02 -17.82
C LEU A 257 12.17 11.74 -16.38
N ILE A 258 11.04 11.05 -16.21
CA ILE A 258 10.54 10.54 -14.92
C ILE A 258 10.91 9.07 -14.77
N VAL A 259 10.59 8.25 -15.77
CA VAL A 259 10.84 6.80 -15.75
C VAL A 259 10.83 6.27 -17.19
N TYR A 260 11.59 5.21 -17.44
CA TYR A 260 11.40 4.44 -18.67
C TYR A 260 11.31 2.94 -18.37
N THR A 261 10.67 2.22 -19.31
CA THR A 261 10.46 0.77 -19.21
C THR A 261 11.14 0.06 -20.37
N ASP A 262 11.63 -1.15 -20.11
CA ASP A 262 12.25 -2.05 -21.10
C ASP A 262 11.66 -3.45 -20.89
N GLY A 263 11.02 -3.98 -21.92
CA GLY A 263 10.35 -5.26 -21.93
C GLY A 263 10.92 -6.23 -22.97
N LYS A 264 10.43 -7.47 -22.97
CA LYS A 264 10.80 -8.46 -24.00
C LYS A 264 10.36 -8.05 -25.42
N GLU A 265 9.27 -7.33 -25.51
CA GLU A 265 8.72 -6.81 -26.77
C GLU A 265 8.64 -5.29 -26.71
N ASN A 266 9.05 -4.61 -27.78
CA ASN A 266 9.09 -3.13 -27.88
C ASN A 266 7.74 -2.45 -27.55
N ARG A 267 6.62 -3.17 -27.65
CA ARG A 267 5.30 -2.64 -27.24
C ARG A 267 5.17 -2.41 -25.71
N PHE A 268 6.10 -2.93 -24.93
CA PHE A 268 6.17 -2.75 -23.48
C PHE A 268 7.28 -1.77 -23.08
N ASP A 269 8.01 -1.24 -24.07
CA ASP A 269 8.95 -0.15 -23.85
C ASP A 269 8.18 1.16 -23.78
N GLY A 270 8.62 2.04 -22.92
CA GLY A 270 8.00 3.34 -22.75
C GLY A 270 8.93 4.34 -22.10
N LYS A 271 8.69 5.62 -22.36
CA LYS A 271 9.35 6.73 -21.68
C LYS A 271 8.28 7.70 -21.24
N GLU A 272 8.29 8.01 -19.94
CA GLU A 272 7.40 8.99 -19.34
C GLU A 272 8.24 10.20 -18.93
N ASN A 273 7.97 11.32 -19.53
CA ASN A 273 8.60 12.60 -19.24
C ASN A 273 7.61 13.52 -18.52
N ALA A 274 8.12 14.51 -17.80
CA ALA A 274 7.31 15.62 -17.33
C ALA A 274 6.66 16.34 -18.53
N SER A 275 5.39 16.68 -18.43
CA SER A 275 4.58 17.08 -19.56
C SER A 275 3.68 18.30 -19.32
N PHE A 276 3.47 18.69 -18.07
CA PHE A 276 2.67 19.86 -17.71
C PHE A 276 3.37 20.70 -16.64
N THR A 277 2.91 21.93 -16.43
CA THR A 277 3.41 22.77 -15.34
C THR A 277 2.79 22.31 -14.02
N GLY A 278 3.65 21.82 -13.14
CA GLY A 278 3.28 21.31 -11.83
C GLY A 278 2.97 22.40 -10.80
N LEU A 279 2.27 22.03 -9.74
CA LEU A 279 1.91 22.96 -8.66
C LEU A 279 3.10 23.36 -7.77
N PHE A 280 4.19 22.56 -7.78
CA PHE A 280 5.32 22.78 -6.86
C PHE A 280 6.68 22.42 -7.49
N GLU A 281 7.04 23.07 -8.59
CA GLU A 281 8.30 22.81 -9.30
C GLU A 281 9.53 23.45 -8.65
N THR A 282 9.37 24.48 -7.84
CA THR A 282 10.50 25.34 -7.40
C THR A 282 10.75 25.39 -5.89
N GLY A 283 9.81 24.96 -5.05
CA GLY A 283 9.99 24.97 -3.59
C GLY A 283 10.89 23.82 -3.09
N ALA A 284 11.53 23.99 -1.94
CA ALA A 284 12.31 22.92 -1.33
C ALA A 284 11.44 21.70 -1.00
N LEU A 285 11.88 20.52 -1.45
CA LEU A 285 11.14 19.27 -1.34
C LEU A 285 11.99 18.20 -0.65
N ILE A 286 11.41 17.57 0.35
CA ILE A 286 11.95 16.37 1.01
C ILE A 286 10.96 15.22 0.83
N VAL A 287 11.46 14.05 0.46
CA VAL A 287 10.66 12.82 0.35
C VAL A 287 11.08 11.84 1.42
N LEU A 288 10.13 11.40 2.24
CA LEU A 288 10.35 10.35 3.23
C LEU A 288 10.09 8.98 2.61
N ILE A 289 11.04 8.06 2.77
CA ILE A 289 10.91 6.66 2.35
C ILE A 289 11.40 5.72 3.45
N ASP A 290 10.93 4.49 3.39
CA ASP A 290 11.38 3.39 4.24
C ASP A 290 11.35 2.05 3.49
N GLU A 291 11.62 0.95 4.19
CA GLU A 291 11.60 -0.41 3.65
C GLU A 291 10.24 -0.88 3.12
N GLY A 292 9.15 -0.20 3.49
CA GLY A 292 7.79 -0.40 2.97
C GLY A 292 7.50 0.38 1.68
N SER A 293 8.35 1.36 1.34
CA SER A 293 8.21 2.14 0.10
C SER A 293 8.61 1.30 -1.11
N ALA A 294 7.66 0.96 -1.99
CA ALA A 294 7.90 0.02 -3.09
C ALA A 294 7.29 0.48 -4.42
N SER A 295 7.84 -0.02 -5.54
CA SER A 295 7.24 0.11 -6.88
C SER A 295 6.95 1.57 -7.29
N ALA A 296 5.68 1.98 -7.41
CA ALA A 296 5.26 3.35 -7.76
C ALA A 296 5.85 4.41 -6.82
N SER A 297 6.02 4.11 -5.52
CA SER A 297 6.72 4.99 -4.57
C SER A 297 8.18 5.18 -4.94
N GLU A 298 8.83 4.12 -5.41
CA GLU A 298 10.22 4.14 -5.85
C GLU A 298 10.38 4.86 -7.19
N ILE A 299 9.35 4.85 -8.05
CA ILE A 299 9.32 5.67 -9.28
C ILE A 299 9.34 7.15 -8.90
N VAL A 300 8.46 7.60 -7.99
CA VAL A 300 8.42 9.00 -7.54
C VAL A 300 9.74 9.39 -6.86
N ALA A 301 10.18 8.62 -5.87
CA ALA A 301 11.42 8.92 -5.13
C ALA A 301 12.65 8.92 -6.06
N GLY A 302 12.77 7.93 -6.96
CA GLY A 302 13.87 7.82 -7.91
C GLY A 302 13.89 8.93 -8.96
N ALA A 303 12.71 9.30 -9.50
CA ALA A 303 12.60 10.41 -10.43
C ALA A 303 13.02 11.74 -9.80
N LEU A 304 12.57 12.01 -8.58
CA LEU A 304 12.89 13.23 -7.85
C LEU A 304 14.36 13.27 -7.40
N GLN A 305 14.93 12.13 -6.99
CA GLN A 305 16.34 12.03 -6.63
C GLN A 305 17.26 12.24 -7.84
N ASP A 306 16.99 11.53 -8.94
CA ASP A 306 17.88 11.52 -10.11
C ASP A 306 17.81 12.82 -10.92
N ASN A 307 16.70 13.55 -10.83
CA ASN A 307 16.57 14.91 -11.38
C ASN A 307 17.06 16.01 -10.42
N ASP A 308 17.66 15.66 -9.30
CA ASP A 308 18.12 16.60 -8.24
C ASP A 308 17.00 17.54 -7.76
N ARG A 309 15.75 17.05 -7.77
CA ARG A 309 14.57 17.86 -7.41
C ARG A 309 14.23 17.79 -5.93
N ALA A 310 14.56 16.69 -5.26
CA ALA A 310 14.28 16.49 -3.84
C ALA A 310 15.43 15.83 -3.11
N LEU A 311 15.50 16.05 -1.79
CA LEU A 311 16.27 15.20 -0.88
C LEU A 311 15.42 14.00 -0.46
N ILE A 312 15.99 12.81 -0.55
CA ILE A 312 15.38 11.59 -0.07
C ILE A 312 15.90 11.30 1.34
N VAL A 313 15.00 11.14 2.29
CA VAL A 313 15.31 10.99 3.72
C VAL A 313 14.63 9.75 4.29
N GLY A 314 15.30 9.03 5.18
CA GLY A 314 14.77 7.86 5.85
C GLY A 314 15.61 6.62 5.67
N ARG A 315 15.05 5.51 5.22
CA ARG A 315 15.72 4.23 5.01
C ARG A 315 15.58 3.75 3.58
N ARG A 316 16.42 2.79 3.20
CA ARG A 316 16.41 2.18 1.87
C ARG A 316 15.07 1.55 1.55
N SER A 317 14.53 1.83 0.36
CA SER A 317 13.25 1.32 -0.11
C SER A 317 13.23 -0.21 -0.35
N PHE A 318 12.10 -0.75 -0.75
CA PHE A 318 11.85 -2.18 -0.92
C PHE A 318 12.66 -2.83 -2.06
N ALA A 319 12.93 -2.10 -3.14
CA ALA A 319 13.63 -2.57 -4.33
C ALA A 319 12.78 -3.42 -5.30
N LYS A 320 11.60 -2.91 -5.69
CA LYS A 320 10.75 -3.50 -6.73
C LYS A 320 10.77 -2.68 -8.00
N GLY A 321 11.57 -3.08 -8.99
CA GLY A 321 11.75 -2.44 -10.30
C GLY A 321 11.07 -3.17 -11.46
N LEU A 322 9.93 -3.84 -11.21
CA LEU A 322 9.18 -4.64 -12.17
C LEU A 322 7.79 -4.04 -12.43
N VAL A 323 7.36 -4.09 -13.69
CA VAL A 323 6.02 -3.66 -14.11
C VAL A 323 5.15 -4.89 -14.36
N GLN A 324 4.03 -4.98 -13.63
CA GLN A 324 3.02 -6.02 -13.83
C GLN A 324 1.86 -5.49 -14.68
N LYS A 325 1.36 -6.36 -15.57
CA LYS A 325 0.11 -6.13 -16.31
C LYS A 325 -0.96 -7.11 -15.83
N PRO A 326 -2.12 -6.64 -15.36
CA PRO A 326 -3.26 -7.51 -15.10
C PRO A 326 -3.85 -7.99 -16.43
N ILE A 327 -4.12 -9.29 -16.51
CA ILE A 327 -4.73 -9.96 -17.65
C ILE A 327 -5.89 -10.79 -17.13
N MET A 328 -7.12 -10.38 -17.46
CA MET A 328 -8.32 -11.14 -17.11
C MET A 328 -8.40 -12.40 -17.96
N LEU A 329 -8.60 -13.53 -17.32
CA LEU A 329 -8.81 -14.83 -17.97
C LEU A 329 -10.31 -15.06 -18.22
N THR A 330 -10.62 -16.06 -19.04
CA THR A 330 -12.00 -16.32 -19.50
C THR A 330 -12.96 -16.77 -18.39
N ASP A 331 -12.42 -17.31 -17.30
CA ASP A 331 -13.15 -17.75 -16.11
C ASP A 331 -13.34 -16.65 -15.07
N GLY A 332 -12.85 -15.42 -15.35
CA GLY A 332 -12.89 -14.29 -14.43
C GLY A 332 -11.73 -14.25 -13.43
N SER A 333 -10.78 -15.17 -13.48
CA SER A 333 -9.53 -15.07 -12.73
C SER A 333 -8.58 -14.06 -13.37
N GLU A 334 -7.54 -13.63 -12.65
CA GLU A 334 -6.58 -12.62 -13.10
C GLU A 334 -5.15 -13.17 -13.04
N LEU A 335 -4.43 -13.01 -14.14
CA LEU A 335 -2.97 -13.20 -14.21
C LEU A 335 -2.30 -11.81 -14.11
N ARG A 336 -1.54 -11.57 -13.05
CA ARG A 336 -0.62 -10.42 -12.97
C ARG A 336 0.74 -10.85 -13.48
N LEU A 337 1.07 -10.46 -14.70
CA LEU A 337 2.29 -10.88 -15.38
C LEU A 337 3.31 -9.75 -15.40
N THR A 338 4.53 -10.03 -14.99
CA THR A 338 5.67 -9.12 -15.19
C THR A 338 6.00 -9.03 -16.68
N ILE A 339 5.90 -7.83 -17.24
CA ILE A 339 6.05 -7.56 -18.68
C ILE A 339 7.28 -6.73 -19.02
N SER A 340 7.78 -5.92 -18.07
CA SER A 340 8.98 -5.09 -18.26
C SER A 340 9.67 -4.76 -16.94
N ARG A 341 10.91 -4.27 -17.05
CA ARG A 341 11.62 -3.59 -15.98
C ARG A 341 11.49 -2.10 -16.15
N TYR A 342 11.52 -1.35 -15.06
CA TYR A 342 11.62 0.08 -15.14
C TYR A 342 12.95 0.58 -14.60
N TYR A 343 13.33 1.76 -15.10
CA TYR A 343 14.59 2.42 -14.83
C TYR A 343 14.33 3.89 -14.48
N THR A 344 15.11 4.40 -13.55
CA THR A 344 15.04 5.81 -13.16
C THR A 344 15.76 6.71 -14.18
N PRO A 345 15.65 8.05 -14.10
CA PRO A 345 16.28 8.96 -15.05
C PRO A 345 17.80 8.79 -15.22
N SER A 346 18.52 8.36 -14.19
CA SER A 346 19.95 8.07 -14.26
C SER A 346 20.29 6.78 -15.04
N GLY A 347 19.28 6.00 -15.42
CA GLY A 347 19.44 4.71 -16.11
C GLY A 347 19.62 3.51 -15.18
N ARG A 348 19.54 3.69 -13.85
CA ARG A 348 19.68 2.58 -12.91
C ARG A 348 18.38 1.77 -12.80
N SER A 349 18.52 0.43 -12.80
CA SER A 349 17.49 -0.46 -12.30
C SER A 349 17.59 -0.53 -10.78
N ILE A 350 16.45 -0.39 -10.12
CA ILE A 350 16.39 -0.48 -8.64
C ILE A 350 16.04 -1.87 -8.16
N GLN A 351 15.70 -2.79 -9.08
CA GLN A 351 15.26 -4.15 -8.76
C GLN A 351 16.34 -4.91 -7.99
N LYS A 352 16.03 -5.40 -6.79
CA LYS A 352 16.91 -6.32 -6.08
C LYS A 352 16.98 -7.67 -6.80
N LYS A 353 18.12 -8.34 -6.66
CA LYS A 353 18.34 -9.64 -7.29
C LYS A 353 17.31 -10.66 -6.82
N TYR A 354 16.87 -11.50 -7.72
CA TYR A 354 16.07 -12.69 -7.43
C TYR A 354 16.52 -13.83 -8.35
N GLU A 355 16.39 -15.04 -7.86
CA GLU A 355 16.63 -16.24 -8.61
C GLU A 355 15.33 -17.03 -8.74
N SER A 356 15.07 -17.58 -9.93
CA SER A 356 13.91 -18.42 -10.20
C SER A 356 13.84 -19.58 -9.20
N GLY A 357 12.69 -19.82 -8.61
CA GLY A 357 12.47 -20.87 -7.61
C GLY A 357 12.93 -20.57 -6.18
N HIS A 358 13.57 -19.40 -5.91
CA HIS A 358 14.09 -18.98 -4.60
C HIS A 358 13.27 -17.85 -3.97
N LEU A 359 11.93 -18.00 -3.92
CA LEU A 359 11.03 -16.98 -3.36
C LEU A 359 11.29 -16.68 -1.88
N ASP A 360 11.70 -17.68 -1.10
CA ASP A 360 11.99 -17.52 0.33
C ASP A 360 13.13 -16.54 0.58
N GLU A 361 14.16 -16.56 -0.27
CA GLU A 361 15.28 -15.63 -0.17
C GLU A 361 14.86 -14.20 -0.49
N TYR A 362 14.02 -14.03 -1.50
CA TYR A 362 13.47 -12.73 -1.87
C TYR A 362 12.58 -12.14 -0.79
N SER A 363 11.71 -12.98 -0.21
CA SER A 363 10.75 -12.60 0.84
C SER A 363 11.45 -12.25 2.15
N SER A 364 12.55 -12.95 2.48
CA SER A 364 13.31 -12.74 3.72
C SER A 364 14.27 -11.55 3.66
N ASP A 365 14.37 -10.83 2.54
CA ASP A 365 15.31 -9.71 2.37
C ASP A 365 15.19 -8.66 3.47
N ILE A 366 13.96 -8.19 3.78
CA ILE A 366 13.75 -7.18 4.83
C ILE A 366 14.15 -7.72 6.21
N SER A 367 13.83 -8.98 6.50
CA SER A 367 14.24 -9.61 7.76
C SER A 367 15.76 -9.72 7.86
N LYS A 368 16.44 -10.09 6.77
CA LYS A 368 17.90 -10.11 6.69
C LYS A 368 18.52 -8.71 6.87
N ARG A 369 17.90 -7.68 6.27
CA ARG A 369 18.32 -6.27 6.46
C ARG A 369 18.23 -5.85 7.92
N TYR A 370 17.13 -6.22 8.59
CA TYR A 370 16.94 -6.01 10.02
C TYR A 370 18.00 -6.72 10.85
N GLU A 371 18.25 -8.02 10.61
CA GLU A 371 19.24 -8.83 11.32
C GLU A 371 20.67 -8.31 11.14
N HIS A 372 20.99 -7.78 9.95
CA HIS A 372 22.28 -7.18 9.67
C HIS A 372 22.42 -5.73 10.18
N GLY A 373 21.41 -5.18 10.84
CA GLY A 373 21.44 -3.85 11.43
C GLY A 373 21.23 -2.70 10.44
N GLU A 374 20.82 -2.98 9.20
CA GLU A 374 20.66 -1.95 8.16
C GLU A 374 19.59 -0.90 8.53
N LEU A 375 18.57 -1.27 9.28
CA LEU A 375 17.54 -0.33 9.71
C LEU A 375 18.01 0.61 10.82
N TYR A 376 19.16 0.32 11.43
CA TYR A 376 19.68 1.04 12.60
C TYR A 376 20.97 1.80 12.33
N SER A 377 21.74 1.43 11.29
CA SER A 377 23.02 2.03 10.97
C SER A 377 23.27 2.13 9.48
N ALA A 378 23.63 3.32 9.01
CA ALA A 378 24.05 3.55 7.64
C ALA A 378 25.28 2.71 7.24
N ASP A 379 26.18 2.46 8.18
CA ASP A 379 27.41 1.69 7.93
C ASP A 379 27.15 0.21 7.63
N SER A 380 25.96 -0.28 7.98
CA SER A 380 25.52 -1.66 7.65
C SER A 380 25.03 -1.81 6.22
N ILE A 381 24.84 -0.72 5.48
CA ILE A 381 24.37 -0.72 4.09
C ILE A 381 25.53 -1.09 3.17
N LYS A 382 25.38 -2.15 2.39
CA LYS A 382 26.36 -2.57 1.39
C LYS A 382 25.98 -2.05 0.02
N PHE A 383 26.91 -1.35 -0.63
CA PHE A 383 26.74 -0.85 -1.99
C PHE A 383 27.49 -1.76 -2.98
N ASP A 384 26.88 -1.98 -4.14
CA ASP A 384 27.57 -2.61 -5.27
C ASP A 384 28.18 -1.48 -6.14
N GLU A 385 29.50 -1.30 -6.05
CA GLU A 385 30.23 -0.28 -6.82
C GLU A 385 30.07 -0.43 -8.35
N LYS A 386 29.66 -1.60 -8.84
CA LYS A 386 29.34 -1.85 -10.24
C LYS A 386 27.99 -1.25 -10.65
N GLN A 387 27.14 -0.94 -9.66
CA GLN A 387 25.81 -0.36 -9.85
C GLN A 387 25.80 1.15 -9.50
N LYS A 388 26.87 1.84 -9.77
CA LYS A 388 27.08 3.27 -9.49
C LYS A 388 26.63 4.11 -10.67
N TYR A 389 25.75 5.06 -10.43
CA TYR A 389 25.18 5.98 -11.40
C TYR A 389 25.33 7.42 -10.90
N LYS A 390 24.96 8.39 -11.74
CA LYS A 390 24.98 9.81 -11.39
C LYS A 390 23.62 10.44 -11.69
N THR A 391 23.18 11.29 -10.78
CA THR A 391 22.03 12.18 -10.99
C THR A 391 22.37 13.24 -12.05
N THR A 392 21.40 14.03 -12.48
CA THR A 392 21.60 15.13 -13.43
C THR A 392 22.61 16.17 -12.92
N GLY A 393 22.65 16.44 -11.60
CA GLY A 393 23.63 17.32 -10.95
C GLY A 393 24.92 16.63 -10.52
N GLY A 394 25.10 15.33 -10.86
CA GLY A 394 26.36 14.60 -10.62
C GLY A 394 26.47 13.93 -9.25
N ARG A 395 25.43 13.92 -8.41
CA ARG A 395 25.40 13.13 -7.16
C ARG A 395 25.48 11.64 -7.49
N ILE A 396 26.15 10.88 -6.61
CA ILE A 396 26.28 9.43 -6.77
C ILE A 396 25.03 8.76 -6.21
N VAL A 397 24.45 7.85 -7.00
CA VAL A 397 23.33 6.99 -6.62
C VAL A 397 23.62 5.54 -7.03
N TYR A 398 22.97 4.58 -6.38
CA TYR A 398 23.22 3.16 -6.62
C TYR A 398 21.97 2.46 -7.13
N GLY A 399 22.15 1.46 -7.99
CA GLY A 399 21.11 0.57 -8.50
C GLY A 399 21.08 -0.79 -7.78
N GLY A 400 20.19 -1.68 -8.20
CA GLY A 400 20.16 -3.09 -7.79
C GLY A 400 19.67 -3.38 -6.37
N GLY A 401 19.22 -2.34 -5.62
CA GLY A 401 18.85 -2.53 -4.22
C GLY A 401 17.83 -1.51 -3.71
N GLY A 402 16.97 -0.96 -4.57
CA GLY A 402 16.00 0.08 -4.21
C GLY A 402 16.56 1.50 -4.30
N ILE A 403 15.80 2.44 -3.75
CA ILE A 403 16.20 3.83 -3.63
C ILE A 403 16.90 4.01 -2.29
N MET A 404 18.18 4.43 -2.35
CA MET A 404 18.94 4.80 -1.17
C MET A 404 18.60 6.24 -0.78
N PRO A 405 18.32 6.52 0.51
CA PRO A 405 18.13 7.88 0.95
C PRO A 405 19.43 8.68 0.85
N ASP A 406 19.32 9.99 0.54
CA ASP A 406 20.45 10.93 0.63
C ASP A 406 20.86 11.17 2.10
N PHE A 407 19.88 11.08 3.00
CA PHE A 407 20.07 11.18 4.44
C PHE A 407 19.38 10.02 5.14
N PHE A 408 20.21 9.14 5.67
CA PHE A 408 19.74 8.00 6.44
C PHE A 408 19.25 8.45 7.82
N VAL A 409 18.06 7.96 8.20
CA VAL A 409 17.52 8.11 9.56
C VAL A 409 17.19 6.72 10.10
N ALA A 410 17.86 6.35 11.18
CA ALA A 410 17.65 5.05 11.81
C ALA A 410 16.24 4.92 12.38
N GLN A 411 15.69 3.70 12.29
CA GLN A 411 14.43 3.36 12.95
C GLN A 411 14.51 3.67 14.45
N ASP A 412 13.55 4.41 14.97
CA ASP A 412 13.52 4.75 16.38
C ASP A 412 12.98 3.57 17.22
N THR A 413 13.85 3.03 18.06
CA THR A 413 13.50 1.98 19.03
C THR A 413 13.65 2.45 20.47
N SER A 414 13.85 3.75 20.69
CA SER A 414 14.11 4.32 22.01
C SER A 414 12.98 4.07 23.01
N TYR A 415 11.74 4.06 22.52
CA TYR A 415 10.53 3.83 23.30
C TYR A 415 10.08 2.37 23.33
N TYR A 416 10.68 1.49 22.51
CA TYR A 416 10.24 0.10 22.39
C TYR A 416 10.48 -0.69 23.66
N SER A 417 9.48 -1.44 24.10
CA SER A 417 9.54 -2.38 25.22
C SER A 417 8.62 -3.58 24.98
N ASN A 418 8.87 -4.70 25.68
CA ASN A 418 7.99 -5.86 25.58
C ASN A 418 6.57 -5.55 26.10
N TYR A 419 6.46 -4.70 27.11
CA TYR A 419 5.17 -4.24 27.62
C TYR A 419 4.41 -3.44 26.55
N LEU A 420 5.07 -2.50 25.87
CA LEU A 420 4.49 -1.74 24.76
C LEU A 420 3.99 -2.67 23.65
N ASN A 421 4.82 -3.62 23.25
CA ASN A 421 4.46 -4.59 22.22
C ASN A 421 3.20 -5.39 22.61
N ALA A 422 3.13 -5.91 23.84
CA ALA A 422 1.96 -6.61 24.33
C ALA A 422 0.69 -5.74 24.31
N LEU A 423 0.79 -4.46 24.70
CA LEU A 423 -0.34 -3.51 24.65
C LEU A 423 -0.88 -3.32 23.22
N PHE A 424 0.01 -3.25 22.22
CA PHE A 424 -0.41 -3.12 20.82
C PHE A 424 -0.92 -4.43 20.23
N GLN A 425 -0.30 -5.57 20.52
CA GLN A 425 -0.77 -6.89 20.05
C GLN A 425 -2.19 -7.20 20.56
N GLU A 426 -2.46 -6.88 21.83
CA GLU A 426 -3.80 -7.03 22.42
C GLU A 426 -4.74 -5.85 22.11
N ASN A 427 -4.32 -4.90 21.26
CA ASN A 427 -5.08 -3.72 20.83
C ASN A 427 -5.58 -2.81 21.98
N LEU A 428 -4.96 -2.87 23.16
CA LEU A 428 -5.46 -2.19 24.37
C LEU A 428 -5.34 -0.67 24.31
N VAL A 429 -4.35 -0.16 23.58
CA VAL A 429 -4.16 1.30 23.41
C VAL A 429 -5.36 1.92 22.68
N ARG A 430 -5.80 1.29 21.58
CA ARG A 430 -6.96 1.76 20.80
C ARG A 430 -8.26 1.58 21.57
N GLU A 431 -8.43 0.44 22.24
CA GLU A 431 -9.63 0.13 23.00
C GLU A 431 -9.84 1.12 24.15
N PHE A 432 -8.80 1.39 24.95
CA PHE A 432 -8.88 2.39 26.00
C PHE A 432 -9.16 3.80 25.45
N ALA A 433 -8.48 4.19 24.37
CA ALA A 433 -8.71 5.49 23.73
C ALA A 433 -10.15 5.64 23.25
N LEU A 434 -10.72 4.59 22.65
CA LEU A 434 -12.11 4.56 22.19
C LEU A 434 -13.09 4.67 23.37
N GLU A 435 -12.86 3.93 24.45
CA GLU A 435 -13.68 3.99 25.66
C GLU A 435 -13.60 5.36 26.32
N TYR A 436 -12.38 5.91 26.43
CA TYR A 436 -12.15 7.24 26.99
C TYR A 436 -12.84 8.32 26.16
N ALA A 437 -12.68 8.30 24.84
CA ALA A 437 -13.31 9.25 23.93
C ALA A 437 -14.84 9.20 24.03
N THR A 438 -15.42 8.02 24.06
CA THR A 438 -16.87 7.80 24.18
C THR A 438 -17.40 8.33 25.51
N THR A 439 -16.72 8.04 26.62
CA THR A 439 -17.12 8.46 27.96
C THR A 439 -17.01 9.99 28.15
N HIS A 440 -15.98 10.61 27.57
CA HIS A 440 -15.71 12.04 27.71
C HIS A 440 -16.17 12.88 26.52
N LYS A 441 -16.94 12.30 25.58
CA LYS A 441 -17.35 12.95 24.33
C LYS A 441 -17.95 14.34 24.56
N ALA A 442 -18.87 14.49 25.50
CA ALA A 442 -19.54 15.76 25.80
C ALA A 442 -18.58 16.89 26.27
N LYS A 443 -17.46 16.52 26.92
CA LYS A 443 -16.41 17.47 27.33
C LYS A 443 -15.47 17.77 26.15
N LEU A 444 -14.99 16.74 25.47
CA LEU A 444 -13.98 16.87 24.42
C LEU A 444 -14.52 17.57 23.17
N SER A 445 -15.79 17.35 22.79
CA SER A 445 -16.42 18.02 21.65
C SER A 445 -16.66 19.51 21.86
N LYS A 446 -16.44 20.07 23.06
CA LYS A 446 -16.46 21.52 23.32
C LYS A 446 -15.14 22.20 22.95
N MET A 447 -14.07 21.43 22.83
CA MET A 447 -12.76 21.94 22.38
C MET A 447 -12.72 22.00 20.86
N THR A 448 -12.06 23.01 20.33
CA THR A 448 -11.63 22.98 18.94
C THR A 448 -10.51 21.94 18.75
N GLU A 449 -10.33 21.45 17.55
CA GLU A 449 -9.25 20.53 17.20
C GLU A 449 -7.87 21.08 17.59
N ASN A 450 -7.62 22.38 17.29
CA ASN A 450 -6.36 23.04 17.64
C ASN A 450 -6.14 23.17 19.15
N GLU A 451 -7.16 23.54 19.92
CA GLU A 451 -7.07 23.56 21.39
C GLU A 451 -6.74 22.19 21.95
N TYR A 452 -7.36 21.13 21.41
CA TYR A 452 -7.04 19.77 21.84
C TYR A 452 -5.60 19.41 21.53
N ILE A 453 -5.13 19.65 20.30
CA ILE A 453 -3.75 19.34 19.89
C ILE A 453 -2.74 20.04 20.80
N THR A 454 -2.97 21.32 21.11
CA THR A 454 -2.00 22.16 21.83
C THR A 454 -2.06 22.02 23.35
N SER A 455 -3.24 21.85 23.93
CA SER A 455 -3.43 21.95 25.38
C SER A 455 -3.84 20.66 26.08
N PHE A 456 -4.52 19.73 25.39
CA PHE A 456 -4.93 18.49 26.04
C PHE A 456 -3.74 17.57 26.31
N GLN A 457 -3.68 17.07 27.55
CA GLN A 457 -2.71 16.06 27.97
C GLN A 457 -3.39 15.07 28.92
N LEU A 458 -3.03 13.81 28.82
CA LEU A 458 -3.45 12.79 29.76
C LEU A 458 -2.69 12.97 31.09
N SER A 459 -3.43 13.10 32.17
CA SER A 459 -2.89 13.20 33.54
C SER A 459 -2.29 11.87 34.01
N GLU A 460 -1.46 11.92 35.05
CA GLU A 460 -0.90 10.70 35.67
C GLU A 460 -1.99 9.75 36.18
N SER A 461 -3.13 10.29 36.66
CA SER A 461 -4.27 9.48 37.08
C SER A 461 -4.94 8.76 35.89
N GLU A 462 -5.04 9.40 34.73
CA GLU A 462 -5.58 8.79 33.53
C GLU A 462 -4.63 7.73 32.95
N MET A 463 -3.32 7.99 33.02
CA MET A 463 -2.32 6.98 32.65
C MET A 463 -2.34 5.77 33.61
N LYS A 464 -2.58 6.01 34.91
CA LYS A 464 -2.80 4.93 35.86
C LYS A 464 -4.06 4.13 35.51
N ASN A 465 -5.17 4.78 35.21
CA ASN A 465 -6.39 4.11 34.75
C ASN A 465 -6.14 3.24 33.51
N PHE A 466 -5.30 3.70 32.58
CA PHE A 466 -4.89 2.91 31.41
C PHE A 466 -4.10 1.67 31.80
N THR A 467 -3.12 1.80 32.71
CA THR A 467 -2.33 0.63 33.15
C THR A 467 -3.17 -0.36 33.98
N ASP A 468 -4.10 0.14 34.79
CA ASP A 468 -5.05 -0.71 35.55
C ASP A 468 -6.00 -1.45 34.56
N PHE A 469 -6.50 -0.76 33.53
CA PHE A 469 -7.26 -1.39 32.45
C PHE A 469 -6.45 -2.50 31.77
N ALA A 470 -5.20 -2.23 31.38
CA ALA A 470 -4.34 -3.23 30.75
C ALA A 470 -4.12 -4.46 31.65
N GLN A 471 -4.01 -4.29 32.96
CA GLN A 471 -3.91 -5.40 33.92
C GLN A 471 -5.20 -6.22 33.96
N THR A 472 -6.38 -5.60 33.91
CA THR A 472 -7.66 -6.34 33.85
C THR A 472 -7.76 -7.18 32.59
N GLU A 473 -7.10 -6.74 31.51
CA GLU A 473 -6.97 -7.44 30.23
C GLU A 473 -5.76 -8.40 30.16
N LYS A 474 -5.20 -8.75 31.33
CA LYS A 474 -4.11 -9.72 31.54
C LYS A 474 -2.74 -9.29 31.04
N VAL A 475 -2.53 -8.06 30.61
CA VAL A 475 -1.22 -7.49 30.29
C VAL A 475 -0.64 -6.87 31.56
N LYS A 476 0.27 -7.62 32.24
CA LYS A 476 0.87 -7.21 33.51
C LYS A 476 1.79 -6.01 33.31
N LEU A 477 1.67 -5.02 34.19
CA LEU A 477 2.55 -3.86 34.21
C LEU A 477 3.99 -4.28 34.58
N VAL A 478 4.94 -3.93 33.70
CA VAL A 478 6.39 -4.00 33.97
C VAL A 478 6.89 -2.57 34.10
N ALA A 479 7.15 -2.13 35.34
CA ALA A 479 7.42 -0.72 35.63
C ALA A 479 8.57 -0.12 34.77
N LYS A 480 9.70 -0.84 34.61
CA LYS A 480 10.84 -0.40 33.79
C LYS A 480 10.45 -0.22 32.32
N ASP A 481 9.68 -1.13 31.76
CA ASP A 481 9.22 -1.10 30.38
C ASP A 481 8.21 0.02 30.17
N TYR A 482 7.30 0.21 31.12
CA TYR A 482 6.33 1.29 31.09
C TYR A 482 7.01 2.66 31.12
N GLU A 483 7.96 2.89 32.04
CA GLU A 483 8.68 4.17 32.10
C GLU A 483 9.41 4.48 30.77
N LYS A 484 9.99 3.45 30.12
CA LYS A 484 10.61 3.59 28.81
C LYS A 484 9.62 4.02 27.72
N SER A 485 8.37 3.53 27.77
CA SER A 485 7.35 3.73 26.73
C SER A 485 6.31 4.79 27.07
N LYS A 486 6.32 5.33 28.28
CA LYS A 486 5.26 6.18 28.85
C LYS A 486 4.91 7.39 27.98
N GLU A 487 5.91 8.15 27.58
CA GLU A 487 5.68 9.36 26.78
C GLU A 487 5.18 9.02 25.37
N PHE A 488 5.65 7.92 24.77
CA PHE A 488 5.11 7.41 23.54
C PHE A 488 3.63 7.02 23.68
N LEU A 489 3.31 6.26 24.74
CA LEU A 489 1.92 5.84 25.03
C LEU A 489 0.98 7.03 25.25
N LYS A 490 1.42 8.09 25.97
CA LYS A 490 0.61 9.31 26.16
C LYS A 490 0.22 9.93 24.82
N ILE A 491 1.18 10.06 23.90
CA ILE A 491 0.94 10.64 22.57
C ILE A 491 0.05 9.71 21.74
N GLN A 492 0.28 8.41 21.77
CA GLN A 492 -0.56 7.45 21.04
C GLN A 492 -2.02 7.47 21.55
N LEU A 493 -2.22 7.44 22.85
CA LEU A 493 -3.57 7.56 23.45
C LEU A 493 -4.24 8.88 23.05
N LYS A 494 -3.51 10.01 23.18
CA LYS A 494 -4.00 11.32 22.78
C LYS A 494 -4.44 11.33 21.31
N SER A 495 -3.64 10.76 20.42
CA SER A 495 -3.93 10.77 18.98
C SER A 495 -5.12 9.85 18.62
N TYR A 496 -5.25 8.66 19.23
CA TYR A 496 -6.42 7.81 19.02
C TYR A 496 -7.71 8.40 19.60
N ILE A 497 -7.66 9.06 20.75
CA ILE A 497 -8.79 9.80 21.32
C ILE A 497 -9.24 10.90 20.34
N ALA A 498 -8.29 11.69 19.81
CA ALA A 498 -8.57 12.74 18.85
C ALA A 498 -9.22 12.19 17.58
N ARG A 499 -8.66 11.12 17.01
CA ARG A 499 -9.20 10.44 15.83
C ARG A 499 -10.64 9.98 16.04
N THR A 500 -10.95 9.48 17.23
CA THR A 500 -12.31 9.05 17.59
C THR A 500 -13.30 10.22 17.70
N ILE A 501 -12.85 11.41 18.14
CA ILE A 501 -13.71 12.59 18.33
C ILE A 501 -13.94 13.35 17.02
N TRP A 502 -12.88 13.59 16.23
CA TRP A 502 -12.94 14.43 15.02
C TRP A 502 -13.01 13.64 13.73
N HIS A 503 -12.77 12.31 13.74
CA HIS A 503 -12.77 11.44 12.54
C HIS A 503 -11.84 11.94 11.41
N LYS A 504 -10.67 12.52 11.78
CA LYS A 504 -9.69 13.08 10.84
C LYS A 504 -8.30 12.47 11.06
N GLU A 505 -7.73 11.92 10.01
CA GLU A 505 -6.35 11.43 10.02
C GLU A 505 -5.35 12.57 10.25
N ASN A 506 -5.56 13.74 9.68
CA ASN A 506 -4.72 14.92 9.92
C ASN A 506 -4.50 15.21 11.41
N THR A 507 -5.53 15.06 12.25
CA THR A 507 -5.42 15.31 13.70
C THR A 507 -4.49 14.30 14.35
N PHE A 508 -4.62 13.02 13.96
CA PHE A 508 -3.73 11.94 14.45
C PHE A 508 -2.28 12.25 14.09
N PHE A 509 -1.99 12.51 12.83
CA PHE A 509 -0.63 12.76 12.36
C PHE A 509 -0.03 14.05 12.92
N ARG A 510 -0.81 15.13 13.08
CA ARG A 510 -0.35 16.36 13.73
C ARG A 510 0.07 16.14 15.20
N ILE A 511 -0.61 15.27 15.92
CA ILE A 511 -0.26 14.93 17.31
C ILE A 511 1.00 14.06 17.34
N THR A 512 1.09 13.04 16.48
CA THR A 512 2.23 12.11 16.48
C THR A 512 3.50 12.68 15.85
N ALA A 513 3.39 13.74 15.05
CA ALA A 513 4.51 14.38 14.35
C ALA A 513 5.70 14.73 15.27
N SER A 514 5.45 15.10 16.52
CA SER A 514 6.51 15.43 17.50
C SER A 514 7.37 14.24 17.91
N GLN A 515 6.86 13.01 17.77
CA GLN A 515 7.56 11.76 18.07
C GLN A 515 8.09 11.07 16.81
N ASP A 516 7.75 11.57 15.63
CA ASP A 516 8.23 11.04 14.36
C ASP A 516 9.65 11.52 14.11
N LYS A 517 10.63 10.71 14.52
CA LYS A 517 12.06 11.03 14.42
C LYS A 517 12.49 11.31 12.98
N GLU A 518 11.98 10.56 12.02
CA GLU A 518 12.32 10.74 10.61
C GLU A 518 11.81 12.07 10.09
N LEU A 519 10.57 12.42 10.43
CA LEU A 519 10.00 13.73 10.10
C LEU A 519 10.79 14.86 10.79
N GLN A 520 11.12 14.71 12.08
CA GLN A 520 11.86 15.73 12.82
C GLN A 520 13.28 15.93 12.25
N GLU A 521 13.97 14.88 11.84
CA GLU A 521 15.27 15.00 11.15
C GLU A 521 15.12 15.62 9.76
N ALA A 522 14.09 15.24 9.00
CA ALA A 522 13.79 15.83 7.69
C ALA A 522 13.57 17.34 7.77
N LEU A 523 12.85 17.82 8.78
CA LEU A 523 12.60 19.26 8.96
C LEU A 523 13.88 20.09 9.14
N LYS A 524 14.96 19.49 9.64
CA LYS A 524 16.27 20.15 9.81
C LYS A 524 17.07 20.23 8.50
N LEU A 525 16.64 19.53 7.46
CA LEU A 525 17.39 19.39 6.20
C LEU A 525 16.90 20.33 5.09
N PHE A 526 15.91 21.21 5.36
CA PHE A 526 15.38 22.10 4.32
C PHE A 526 16.40 23.05 3.71
N ASP A 527 17.37 23.54 4.48
CA ASP A 527 18.46 24.38 3.94
C ASP A 527 19.24 23.63 2.85
N LYS A 528 19.52 22.31 3.07
CA LYS A 528 20.17 21.45 2.08
C LYS A 528 19.29 21.15 0.88
N ALA A 529 17.96 21.02 1.09
CA ALA A 529 17.02 20.86 -0.02
C ALA A 529 16.94 22.13 -0.88
N GLU A 530 17.04 23.32 -0.28
CA GLU A 530 17.12 24.59 -0.99
C GLU A 530 18.43 24.74 -1.79
N GLU A 531 19.55 24.33 -1.22
CA GLU A 531 20.85 24.32 -1.91
C GLU A 531 20.85 23.37 -3.12
N LEU A 532 20.15 22.24 -3.02
CA LEU A 532 20.05 21.27 -4.10
C LEU A 532 19.37 21.84 -5.33
N ILE A 533 18.27 22.57 -5.17
CA ILE A 533 17.50 23.12 -6.30
C ILE A 533 18.12 24.42 -6.90
N LYS A 534 19.10 25.01 -6.24
CA LYS A 534 19.83 26.19 -6.74
C LYS A 534 21.01 25.82 -7.67
N LYS A 535 21.40 24.56 -7.68
CA LYS A 535 22.46 24.02 -8.54
C LYS A 535 21.91 23.58 -9.89
#